data_85da3493f48bb092a70bc90b7e9e2b12
#
_entry.id   85da3493f48bb092a70bc90b7e9e2b12
#
_cell.length_a   1.000
_cell.length_b   1.000
_cell.length_c   1.000
_cell.angle_alpha   90.00
_cell.angle_beta   90.00
_cell.angle_gamma   90.00
#
_symmetry.space_group_name_H-M   'P 1'
#
loop_
_entity.id
_entity.type
_entity.pdbx_description
1 polymer ?
#
loop_
_entity_poly.entity_id
_entity_poly.type
_entity_poly.pdbx_seq_one_letter_code
_entity_poly.pdbx_strand_id
1 'polypeptide(L)'
;MNSTSQASQRPDLTLSRFNPLPRIMFYDDFSQGMSGWTELLGNYTGSLRTMHPGYKQFTPPMLSNLTQWDGGTHGALTGSYALKLASRPGRGAQTVSLKRMTFPRACTMQLECFFTFKPEATELQLSDSDVRSWGVVFDIQDSKHRVLPQVRYLNSLDGKLQNKWQYKERSIDFKDVGDRTVTIYHYGEENWKDIPGGQQLICYNEIPTKVNWHYFRLGFDIRTLRYTELQCNDLVLDLSSLGTLKFDAMPNLQNLFNVIPFVDSDSDKRAFLYFDSILLSGDW
;
A
#
# COMPACT_ATOMS: atom_id res chain seq x y z
N MET A 1 26.46 -8.17 47.90
CA MET A 1 26.74 -7.40 46.65
C MET A 1 26.23 -8.25 45.49
N ASN A 2 24.99 -7.99 45.05
CA ASN A 2 24.40 -8.70 43.91
C ASN A 2 24.62 -7.81 42.67
N SER A 3 25.57 -8.19 41.83
CA SER A 3 25.73 -7.60 40.50
C SER A 3 24.68 -8.21 39.58
N THR A 4 23.58 -7.52 39.39
CA THR A 4 22.66 -7.80 38.29
C THR A 4 23.36 -7.46 36.97
N SER A 5 23.83 -8.49 36.28
CA SER A 5 24.31 -8.37 34.91
C SER A 5 23.13 -7.89 34.04
N GLN A 6 23.14 -6.62 33.66
CA GLN A 6 22.30 -6.17 32.55
C GLN A 6 22.78 -6.89 31.30
N ALA A 7 22.02 -7.91 30.88
CA ALA A 7 22.21 -8.47 29.57
C ALA A 7 22.02 -7.33 28.55
N SER A 8 23.09 -6.88 27.93
CA SER A 8 23.08 -5.97 26.81
C SER A 8 22.25 -6.63 25.69
N GLN A 9 20.99 -6.25 25.55
CA GLN A 9 20.18 -6.63 24.40
C GLN A 9 20.90 -6.06 23.18
N ARG A 10 21.41 -6.94 22.34
CA ARG A 10 21.92 -6.53 21.03
C ARG A 10 20.76 -5.85 20.30
N PRO A 11 20.95 -4.65 19.72
CA PRO A 11 19.90 -4.02 18.95
C PRO A 11 19.48 -4.97 17.83
N ASP A 12 18.17 -5.14 17.64
CA ASP A 12 17.66 -5.94 16.54
C ASP A 12 18.02 -5.22 15.22
N LEU A 13 19.03 -5.71 14.55
CA LEU A 13 19.54 -5.14 13.31
C LEU A 13 18.48 -5.10 12.20
N THR A 14 17.48 -5.98 12.29
CA THR A 14 16.36 -6.03 11.34
C THR A 14 15.52 -4.77 11.43
N LEU A 15 15.30 -4.25 12.63
CA LEU A 15 14.50 -3.05 12.86
C LEU A 15 15.32 -1.74 12.79
N SER A 16 16.65 -1.83 12.72
CA SER A 16 17.53 -0.66 12.74
C SER A 16 17.38 0.26 11.51
N ARG A 17 16.77 -0.23 10.45
CA ARG A 17 16.49 0.52 9.21
C ARG A 17 15.16 1.28 9.22
N PHE A 18 14.36 1.12 10.28
CA PHE A 18 13.08 1.78 10.49
C PHE A 18 13.18 2.83 11.59
N ASN A 19 12.20 3.71 11.63
CA ASN A 19 12.01 4.68 12.71
C ASN A 19 10.60 4.54 13.30
N PRO A 20 10.30 3.39 13.95
CA PRO A 20 8.95 3.07 14.39
C PRO A 20 8.51 3.96 15.56
N LEU A 21 7.20 4.13 15.68
CA LEU A 21 6.56 4.59 16.90
C LEU A 21 6.77 3.57 18.04
N PRO A 22 6.56 3.94 19.32
CA PRO A 22 6.96 3.13 20.49
C PRO A 22 6.39 1.72 20.55
N ARG A 23 5.28 1.44 19.88
CA ARG A 23 4.59 0.15 19.90
C ARG A 23 4.52 -0.46 18.51
N ILE A 24 5.16 -1.61 18.32
CA ILE A 24 5.08 -2.36 17.05
C ILE A 24 3.84 -3.23 17.10
N MET A 25 2.98 -3.11 16.08
CA MET A 25 1.82 -3.98 15.91
C MET A 25 2.15 -5.24 15.12
N PHE A 26 2.90 -5.09 14.05
CA PHE A 26 3.43 -6.23 13.30
C PHE A 26 4.69 -5.83 12.53
N TYR A 27 5.46 -6.84 12.20
CA TYR A 27 6.57 -6.80 11.25
C TYR A 27 6.51 -8.04 10.37
N ASP A 28 6.46 -7.85 9.07
CA ASP A 28 6.39 -8.92 8.08
C ASP A 28 7.57 -8.82 7.11
N ASP A 29 8.44 -9.80 7.14
CA ASP A 29 9.55 -9.99 6.20
C ASP A 29 9.31 -11.13 5.20
N PHE A 30 8.12 -11.72 5.27
CA PHE A 30 7.64 -12.80 4.40
C PHE A 30 8.46 -14.10 4.44
N SER A 31 9.44 -14.22 5.31
CA SER A 31 10.26 -15.44 5.47
C SER A 31 9.42 -16.64 5.94
N GLN A 32 8.33 -16.38 6.63
CA GLN A 32 7.38 -17.39 7.16
C GLN A 32 6.12 -17.54 6.30
N GLY A 33 6.05 -16.92 5.12
CA GLY A 33 4.89 -16.97 4.23
C GLY A 33 4.11 -15.65 4.18
N MET A 34 2.82 -15.73 3.81
CA MET A 34 1.97 -14.55 3.56
C MET A 34 1.57 -13.76 4.80
N SER A 35 1.82 -14.26 6.01
CA SER A 35 1.59 -13.54 7.28
C SER A 35 0.23 -12.86 7.41
N GLY A 36 -0.82 -13.45 6.85
CA GLY A 36 -2.18 -12.91 6.89
C GLY A 36 -2.50 -11.85 5.84
N TRP A 37 -1.63 -11.61 4.88
CA TRP A 37 -1.94 -10.85 3.68
C TRP A 37 -2.82 -11.68 2.75
N THR A 38 -3.94 -11.13 2.31
CA THR A 38 -4.93 -11.83 1.50
C THR A 38 -5.36 -10.97 0.31
N GLU A 39 -6.07 -11.60 -0.61
CA GLU A 39 -6.81 -10.86 -1.64
C GLU A 39 -7.94 -10.03 -1.01
N LEU A 40 -8.41 -9.03 -1.74
CA LEU A 40 -9.58 -8.24 -1.32
C LEU A 40 -10.84 -9.10 -1.45
N LEU A 41 -11.10 -9.88 -0.42
CA LEU A 41 -12.36 -10.61 -0.25
C LEU A 41 -13.28 -9.75 0.62
N GLY A 42 -14.31 -9.18 0.02
CA GLY A 42 -15.39 -8.56 0.79
C GLY A 42 -16.34 -9.62 1.30
N ASN A 43 -16.92 -9.39 2.47
CA ASN A 43 -18.07 -10.16 2.96
C ASN A 43 -19.31 -10.01 2.03
N TYR A 44 -19.16 -9.26 0.96
CA TYR A 44 -20.19 -8.84 0.01
C TYR A 44 -19.79 -9.16 -1.43
N THR A 45 -19.36 -10.38 -1.71
CA THR A 45 -18.87 -10.80 -3.03
C THR A 45 -19.85 -10.49 -4.17
N GLY A 46 -21.14 -10.55 -3.93
CA GLY A 46 -22.19 -10.16 -4.90
C GLY A 46 -22.19 -8.67 -5.21
N SER A 47 -22.07 -7.83 -4.17
CA SER A 47 -22.08 -6.38 -4.32
C SER A 47 -20.77 -5.83 -4.84
N LEU A 48 -19.62 -6.42 -4.49
CA LEU A 48 -18.32 -6.05 -5.07
C LEU A 48 -18.30 -6.20 -6.60
N ARG A 49 -18.93 -7.25 -7.13
CA ARG A 49 -19.07 -7.44 -8.59
C ARG A 49 -19.81 -6.30 -9.28
N THR A 50 -20.83 -5.76 -8.62
CA THR A 50 -21.66 -4.71 -9.16
C THR A 50 -20.99 -3.33 -8.96
N MET A 51 -20.35 -3.15 -7.81
CA MET A 51 -19.65 -1.90 -7.46
C MET A 51 -18.37 -1.69 -8.20
N HIS A 52 -17.65 -2.77 -8.50
CA HIS A 52 -16.38 -2.74 -9.22
C HIS A 52 -16.35 -3.84 -10.28
N PRO A 53 -16.76 -3.54 -11.53
CA PRO A 53 -16.80 -4.54 -12.62
C PRO A 53 -15.47 -5.27 -12.84
N GLY A 54 -14.34 -4.58 -12.59
CA GLY A 54 -12.99 -5.15 -12.64
C GLY A 54 -12.60 -6.03 -11.45
N TYR A 55 -13.45 -6.16 -10.42
CA TYR A 55 -13.13 -6.95 -9.22
C TYR A 55 -12.70 -8.39 -9.52
N LYS A 56 -13.36 -9.03 -10.47
CA LYS A 56 -12.98 -10.39 -10.91
C LYS A 56 -11.61 -10.49 -11.59
N GLN A 57 -11.05 -9.35 -11.95
CA GLN A 57 -9.75 -9.27 -12.62
C GLN A 57 -8.62 -9.04 -11.63
N PHE A 58 -8.91 -8.79 -10.36
CA PHE A 58 -7.86 -8.73 -9.33
C PHE A 58 -7.20 -10.10 -9.22
N THR A 59 -5.90 -10.09 -9.29
CA THR A 59 -5.11 -11.28 -8.98
C THR A 59 -4.84 -11.32 -7.48
N PRO A 60 -4.86 -12.49 -6.85
CA PRO A 60 -4.48 -12.59 -5.44
C PRO A 60 -3.02 -12.18 -5.25
N PRO A 61 -2.67 -11.61 -4.08
CA PRO A 61 -1.28 -11.42 -3.73
C PRO A 61 -0.57 -12.77 -3.60
N MET A 62 0.72 -12.75 -3.87
CA MET A 62 1.56 -13.95 -3.79
C MET A 62 2.92 -13.61 -3.18
N LEU A 63 3.68 -14.60 -2.83
CA LEU A 63 5.09 -14.42 -2.52
C LEU A 63 5.86 -14.26 -3.83
N SER A 64 6.83 -13.37 -3.84
CA SER A 64 7.81 -13.32 -4.91
C SER A 64 8.63 -14.61 -4.89
N ASN A 65 9.03 -15.06 -6.05
CA ASN A 65 9.95 -16.17 -6.19
C ASN A 65 10.95 -15.86 -7.32
N LEU A 66 12.05 -16.55 -7.29
CA LEU A 66 13.06 -16.50 -8.36
C LEU A 66 12.53 -17.25 -9.58
N THR A 67 11.59 -16.66 -10.30
CA THR A 67 11.18 -17.23 -11.57
C THR A 67 11.84 -16.48 -12.73
N GLN A 68 12.17 -17.18 -13.78
CA GLN A 68 12.70 -16.58 -15.01
C GLN A 68 11.77 -15.49 -15.58
N TRP A 69 10.48 -15.61 -15.28
CA TRP A 69 9.43 -14.69 -15.74
C TRP A 69 9.45 -13.33 -15.02
N ASP A 70 9.97 -13.28 -13.80
CA ASP A 70 10.03 -12.04 -13.05
C ASP A 70 11.26 -11.20 -13.39
N GLY A 71 12.17 -11.74 -14.18
CA GLY A 71 13.34 -11.01 -14.68
C GLY A 71 14.30 -10.51 -13.61
N GLY A 72 14.16 -10.95 -12.36
CA GLY A 72 14.99 -10.50 -11.24
C GLY A 72 15.64 -11.65 -10.49
N THR A 73 16.84 -11.43 -9.98
CA THR A 73 17.60 -12.43 -9.21
C THR A 73 17.13 -12.52 -7.76
N HIS A 74 16.47 -11.49 -7.24
CA HIS A 74 15.93 -11.48 -5.88
C HIS A 74 14.61 -10.73 -5.85
N GLY A 75 13.53 -11.42 -5.54
CA GLY A 75 12.22 -10.83 -5.30
C GLY A 75 12.05 -10.24 -3.90
N ALA A 76 13.11 -10.10 -3.11
CA ALA A 76 13.08 -9.63 -1.74
C ALA A 76 14.24 -8.68 -1.44
N LEU A 77 14.04 -7.77 -0.49
CA LEU A 77 15.10 -6.95 0.09
C LEU A 77 15.93 -7.75 1.09
N THR A 78 15.22 -8.55 1.90
CA THR A 78 15.81 -9.44 2.90
C THR A 78 15.16 -10.81 2.80
N GLY A 79 15.94 -11.87 3.08
CA GLY A 79 15.40 -13.23 3.00
C GLY A 79 15.15 -13.69 1.57
N SER A 80 14.13 -14.53 1.40
CA SER A 80 13.85 -15.21 0.13
C SER A 80 12.63 -14.66 -0.60
N TYR A 81 11.71 -14.02 0.10
CA TYR A 81 10.41 -13.63 -0.45
C TYR A 81 10.03 -12.21 -0.06
N ALA A 82 9.27 -11.56 -0.93
CA ALA A 82 8.55 -10.33 -0.68
C ALA A 82 7.06 -10.55 -1.04
N LEU A 83 6.18 -9.68 -0.56
CA LEU A 83 4.80 -9.64 -1.04
C LEU A 83 4.79 -9.11 -2.46
N LYS A 84 4.23 -9.89 -3.40
CA LYS A 84 4.12 -9.53 -4.81
C LYS A 84 2.67 -9.29 -5.17
N LEU A 85 2.40 -8.14 -5.74
CA LEU A 85 1.16 -7.82 -6.43
C LEU A 85 1.45 -7.74 -7.92
N ALA A 86 0.66 -8.45 -8.71
CA ALA A 86 0.80 -8.49 -10.16
C ALA A 86 -0.56 -8.22 -10.80
N SER A 87 -0.73 -7.10 -11.50
CA SER A 87 -1.97 -6.85 -12.24
C SER A 87 -2.14 -7.86 -13.39
N ARG A 88 -3.35 -7.99 -13.89
CA ARG A 88 -3.56 -8.63 -15.20
C ARG A 88 -3.03 -7.70 -16.30
N PRO A 89 -2.70 -8.24 -17.49
CA PRO A 89 -2.43 -7.39 -18.64
C PRO A 89 -3.67 -6.56 -18.97
N GLY A 90 -3.47 -5.27 -19.21
CA GLY A 90 -4.55 -4.38 -19.63
C GLY A 90 -4.45 -3.00 -18.96
N ARG A 91 -4.69 -1.96 -19.74
CA ARG A 91 -4.72 -0.59 -19.24
C ARG A 91 -5.79 -0.43 -18.15
N GLY A 92 -5.42 0.14 -17.02
CA GLY A 92 -6.29 0.29 -15.85
C GLY A 92 -6.50 -1.00 -15.05
N ALA A 93 -5.85 -2.11 -15.44
CA ALA A 93 -5.87 -3.32 -14.64
C ALA A 93 -5.16 -3.08 -13.31
N GLN A 94 -5.83 -3.48 -12.22
CA GLN A 94 -5.38 -3.23 -10.86
C GLN A 94 -5.28 -4.52 -10.06
N THR A 95 -4.38 -4.53 -9.11
CA THR A 95 -4.26 -5.59 -8.10
C THR A 95 -4.10 -4.98 -6.72
N VAL A 96 -4.69 -5.65 -5.75
CA VAL A 96 -4.82 -5.17 -4.37
C VAL A 96 -4.52 -6.32 -3.42
N SER A 97 -3.82 -6.02 -2.35
CA SER A 97 -3.71 -6.90 -1.18
C SER A 97 -4.30 -6.27 0.05
N LEU A 98 -4.65 -7.07 1.03
CA LEU A 98 -5.26 -6.62 2.25
C LEU A 98 -4.65 -7.34 3.45
N LYS A 99 -4.21 -6.58 4.47
CA LYS A 99 -3.95 -7.10 5.81
C LYS A 99 -4.96 -6.53 6.78
N ARG A 100 -5.74 -7.41 7.39
CA ARG A 100 -6.79 -7.05 8.37
C ARG A 100 -6.25 -7.08 9.77
N MET A 101 -6.58 -6.04 10.53
CA MET A 101 -6.24 -5.97 11.95
C MET A 101 -7.18 -5.06 12.71
N THR A 102 -7.00 -5.01 14.02
CA THR A 102 -7.68 -4.09 14.91
C THR A 102 -6.65 -3.29 15.68
N PHE A 103 -6.99 -2.06 16.05
CA PHE A 103 -6.15 -1.24 16.93
C PHE A 103 -6.72 -1.23 18.36
N PRO A 104 -5.87 -1.20 19.40
CA PRO A 104 -6.34 -1.28 20.79
C PRO A 104 -7.03 -0.01 21.26
N ARG A 105 -6.59 1.14 20.78
CA ARG A 105 -7.16 2.47 21.05
C ARG A 105 -6.72 3.47 19.98
N ALA A 106 -7.45 4.58 19.85
CA ALA A 106 -7.09 5.65 18.94
C ALA A 106 -5.71 6.23 19.28
N CYS A 107 -4.85 6.31 18.29
CA CYS A 107 -3.45 6.70 18.41
C CYS A 107 -2.94 7.16 17.04
N THR A 108 -1.72 7.65 16.97
CA THR A 108 -1.01 7.75 15.70
C THR A 108 -0.55 6.36 15.28
N MET A 109 -0.80 6.03 14.02
CA MET A 109 -0.32 4.80 13.39
C MET A 109 0.66 5.17 12.29
N GLN A 110 1.72 4.38 12.14
CA GLN A 110 2.75 4.58 11.14
C GLN A 110 3.08 3.27 10.44
N LEU A 111 2.90 3.27 9.14
CA LEU A 111 3.33 2.20 8.25
C LEU A 111 4.70 2.54 7.70
N GLU A 112 5.64 1.61 7.78
CA GLU A 112 6.95 1.68 7.15
C GLU A 112 7.17 0.42 6.32
N CYS A 113 7.75 0.54 5.14
CA CYS A 113 8.08 -0.61 4.32
C CYS A 113 9.15 -0.27 3.30
N PHE A 114 9.69 -1.31 2.70
CA PHE A 114 10.46 -1.18 1.47
C PHE A 114 9.63 -1.68 0.29
N PHE A 115 9.71 -0.98 -0.82
CA PHE A 115 8.98 -1.34 -2.02
C PHE A 115 9.84 -1.21 -3.27
N THR A 116 9.40 -1.90 -4.30
CA THR A 116 9.85 -1.67 -5.68
C THR A 116 8.68 -1.96 -6.61
N PHE A 117 8.62 -1.27 -7.74
CA PHE A 117 7.61 -1.53 -8.77
C PHE A 117 8.30 -1.65 -10.12
N LYS A 118 7.69 -2.40 -11.03
CA LYS A 118 8.20 -2.56 -12.39
C LYS A 118 7.11 -2.98 -13.36
N PRO A 119 7.26 -2.67 -14.66
CA PRO A 119 6.44 -3.26 -15.69
C PRO A 119 6.82 -4.74 -15.94
N GLU A 120 5.99 -5.43 -16.67
CA GLU A 120 6.34 -6.75 -17.20
C GLU A 120 7.45 -6.63 -18.25
N ALA A 121 8.55 -7.33 -18.00
CA ALA A 121 9.63 -7.41 -18.97
C ALA A 121 9.21 -8.34 -20.10
N THR A 122 9.06 -7.81 -21.31
CA THR A 122 8.87 -8.58 -22.53
C THR A 122 10.11 -8.41 -23.40
N GLU A 123 10.78 -9.51 -23.73
CA GLU A 123 11.95 -9.51 -24.62
C GLU A 123 13.03 -8.45 -24.26
N LEU A 124 13.26 -8.25 -22.95
CA LEU A 124 14.18 -7.25 -22.40
C LEU A 124 13.75 -5.77 -22.67
N GLN A 125 12.56 -5.56 -23.18
CA GLN A 125 12.02 -4.21 -23.33
C GLN A 125 11.22 -3.82 -22.08
N LEU A 126 11.72 -2.89 -21.32
CA LEU A 126 11.05 -2.25 -20.22
C LEU A 126 10.60 -0.87 -20.64
N SER A 127 9.39 -0.50 -20.25
CA SER A 127 8.89 0.86 -20.45
C SER A 127 8.50 1.45 -19.11
N ASP A 128 9.11 2.54 -18.73
CA ASP A 128 8.84 3.27 -17.48
C ASP A 128 7.37 3.65 -17.35
N SER A 129 6.70 3.86 -18.48
CA SER A 129 5.32 4.32 -18.53
C SER A 129 4.28 3.20 -18.46
N ASP A 130 4.70 1.92 -18.39
CA ASP A 130 3.73 0.80 -18.32
C ASP A 130 3.05 0.68 -16.95
N VAL A 131 3.70 1.11 -15.87
CA VAL A 131 3.09 1.18 -14.54
C VAL A 131 2.44 2.54 -14.37
N ARG A 132 1.12 2.57 -14.13
CA ARG A 132 0.41 3.82 -13.88
C ARG A 132 0.69 4.35 -12.50
N SER A 133 0.34 3.59 -11.49
CA SER A 133 0.56 3.99 -10.11
C SER A 133 0.71 2.80 -9.18
N TRP A 134 1.23 3.09 -7.99
CA TRP A 134 1.13 2.23 -6.84
C TRP A 134 0.79 3.09 -5.62
N GLY A 135 0.18 2.49 -4.63
CA GLY A 135 -0.18 3.25 -3.44
C GLY A 135 -0.64 2.38 -2.29
N VAL A 136 -1.05 3.07 -1.22
CA VAL A 136 -1.57 2.45 0.00
C VAL A 136 -2.87 3.13 0.40
N VAL A 137 -3.84 2.32 0.76
CA VAL A 137 -5.08 2.74 1.40
C VAL A 137 -5.08 2.21 2.83
N PHE A 138 -5.42 3.05 3.79
CA PHE A 138 -5.84 2.60 5.10
C PHE A 138 -7.38 2.59 5.14
N ASP A 139 -7.96 1.50 5.61
CA ASP A 139 -9.39 1.43 5.92
C ASP A 139 -9.51 1.36 7.43
N ILE A 140 -9.89 2.49 8.03
CA ILE A 140 -9.88 2.68 9.48
C ILE A 140 -11.31 2.96 9.93
N GLN A 141 -11.75 2.23 10.95
CA GLN A 141 -13.06 2.47 11.54
C GLN A 141 -12.99 2.45 13.06
N ASP A 142 -13.49 3.50 13.67
CA ASP A 142 -13.82 3.56 15.10
C ASP A 142 -15.34 3.32 15.33
N SER A 143 -15.85 3.65 16.50
CA SER A 143 -17.28 3.50 16.81
C SER A 143 -18.19 4.52 16.11
N LYS A 144 -17.65 5.57 15.51
CA LYS A 144 -18.40 6.71 14.96
C LYS A 144 -18.10 6.96 13.49
N HIS A 145 -16.88 6.76 13.07
CA HIS A 145 -16.41 7.13 11.76
C HIS A 145 -15.68 6.00 11.07
N ARG A 146 -15.82 5.94 9.77
CA ARG A 146 -14.94 5.19 8.88
C ARG A 146 -14.19 6.17 8.00
N VAL A 147 -12.88 6.05 7.94
CA VAL A 147 -12.03 6.89 7.10
C VAL A 147 -11.14 6.03 6.23
N LEU A 148 -10.84 6.55 5.04
CA LEU A 148 -10.04 5.86 4.03
C LEU A 148 -8.91 6.78 3.54
N PRO A 149 -7.88 7.00 4.38
CA PRO A 149 -6.67 7.67 3.93
C PRO A 149 -6.05 6.91 2.76
N GLN A 150 -5.80 7.63 1.65
CA GLN A 150 -5.26 7.04 0.42
C GLN A 150 -4.17 7.94 -0.14
N VAL A 151 -3.03 7.34 -0.41
CA VAL A 151 -1.93 7.99 -1.12
C VAL A 151 -1.46 7.10 -2.26
N ARG A 152 -1.03 7.71 -3.36
CA ARG A 152 -0.39 7.01 -4.46
C ARG A 152 0.79 7.78 -5.02
N TYR A 153 1.74 7.06 -5.55
CA TYR A 153 2.73 7.58 -6.48
C TYR A 153 2.19 7.38 -7.89
N LEU A 154 1.87 8.48 -8.58
CA LEU A 154 1.49 8.46 -9.98
C LEU A 154 2.78 8.48 -10.81
N ASN A 155 3.12 7.32 -11.37
CA ASN A 155 4.30 7.16 -12.21
C ASN A 155 4.02 7.60 -13.64
N SER A 156 2.93 7.10 -14.23
CA SER A 156 2.56 7.39 -15.62
C SER A 156 1.06 7.61 -15.77
N LEU A 157 0.68 8.39 -16.76
CA LEU A 157 -0.70 8.52 -17.19
C LEU A 157 -0.73 8.70 -18.71
N ASP A 158 -1.44 7.83 -19.42
CA ASP A 158 -1.52 7.80 -20.88
C ASP A 158 -0.14 7.78 -21.56
N GLY A 159 0.76 6.95 -21.02
CA GLY A 159 2.11 6.78 -21.52
C GLY A 159 3.06 7.94 -21.24
N LYS A 160 2.66 8.90 -20.39
CA LYS A 160 3.49 10.06 -20.04
C LYS A 160 3.85 10.01 -18.56
N LEU A 161 5.15 10.07 -18.25
CA LEU A 161 5.64 10.09 -16.87
C LEU A 161 5.10 11.32 -16.13
N GLN A 162 4.63 11.11 -14.92
CA GLN A 162 4.08 12.12 -14.01
C GLN A 162 4.98 12.34 -12.79
N ASN A 163 5.51 11.26 -12.24
CA ASN A 163 6.51 11.24 -11.15
C ASN A 163 6.09 12.09 -9.94
N LYS A 164 4.90 11.84 -9.39
CA LYS A 164 4.35 12.66 -8.31
C LYS A 164 3.50 11.87 -7.34
N TRP A 165 3.45 12.36 -6.11
CA TRP A 165 2.58 11.85 -5.06
C TRP A 165 1.20 12.52 -5.11
N GLN A 166 0.17 11.72 -4.88
CA GLN A 166 -1.22 12.16 -4.86
C GLN A 166 -1.94 11.57 -3.64
N TYR A 167 -3.01 12.25 -3.22
CA TYR A 167 -3.92 11.78 -2.18
C TYR A 167 -5.38 11.92 -2.65
N LYS A 168 -6.30 11.29 -1.91
CA LYS A 168 -7.73 11.37 -2.21
C LYS A 168 -8.50 11.77 -0.96
N GLU A 169 -9.32 12.81 -1.04
CA GLU A 169 -10.15 13.28 0.05
C GLU A 169 -11.65 13.22 -0.24
N ARG A 170 -12.03 12.90 -1.47
CA ARG A 170 -13.43 12.75 -1.89
C ARG A 170 -13.58 11.56 -2.80
N SER A 171 -14.73 10.87 -2.67
CA SER A 171 -15.25 9.98 -3.69
C SER A 171 -16.56 10.55 -4.20
N ILE A 172 -16.82 10.41 -5.49
CA ILE A 172 -18.09 10.81 -6.10
C ILE A 172 -18.88 9.62 -6.65
N ASP A 173 -18.31 8.43 -6.52
CA ASP A 173 -18.91 7.27 -7.15
C ASP A 173 -20.05 6.72 -6.27
N PHE A 174 -21.23 7.22 -6.50
CA PHE A 174 -22.45 6.61 -6.02
C PHE A 174 -22.99 5.70 -7.12
N LYS A 175 -23.18 4.42 -6.83
CA LYS A 175 -23.92 3.52 -7.71
C LYS A 175 -25.12 2.97 -6.99
N ASP A 176 -26.23 2.97 -7.69
CA ASP A 176 -27.43 2.30 -7.22
C ASP A 176 -27.28 0.80 -7.49
N VAL A 177 -27.35 0.03 -6.43
CA VAL A 177 -27.29 -1.43 -6.46
C VAL A 177 -28.61 -1.97 -5.90
N GLY A 178 -29.54 -2.23 -6.81
CA GLY A 178 -30.91 -2.58 -6.42
C GLY A 178 -31.62 -1.37 -5.78
N ASP A 179 -32.05 -1.51 -4.55
CA ASP A 179 -32.72 -0.49 -3.74
C ASP A 179 -31.76 0.33 -2.85
N ARG A 180 -30.44 0.16 -3.02
CA ARG A 180 -29.43 0.80 -2.18
C ARG A 180 -28.46 1.59 -3.02
N THR A 181 -28.18 2.80 -2.56
CA THR A 181 -27.05 3.59 -3.06
C THR A 181 -25.77 3.17 -2.34
N VAL A 182 -24.77 2.71 -3.08
CA VAL A 182 -23.48 2.29 -2.54
C VAL A 182 -22.39 3.21 -3.06
N THR A 183 -21.57 3.72 -2.14
CA THR A 183 -20.43 4.53 -2.47
C THR A 183 -19.24 3.63 -2.81
N ILE A 184 -18.68 3.79 -4.01
CA ILE A 184 -17.47 3.10 -4.44
C ILE A 184 -16.31 4.06 -4.23
N TYR A 185 -15.48 3.82 -3.24
CA TYR A 185 -14.46 4.79 -2.86
C TYR A 185 -13.04 4.35 -3.06
N HIS A 186 -12.79 3.13 -3.45
CA HIS A 186 -11.45 2.63 -3.24
C HIS A 186 -10.53 2.81 -4.45
N TYR A 187 -11.03 2.59 -5.65
CA TYR A 187 -10.16 2.29 -6.77
C TYR A 187 -10.48 3.06 -8.05
N GLY A 188 -11.33 4.08 -7.95
CA GLY A 188 -11.61 4.94 -9.09
C GLY A 188 -10.45 5.88 -9.41
N GLU A 189 -10.30 6.21 -10.69
CA GLU A 189 -9.29 7.16 -11.14
C GLU A 189 -9.62 8.61 -10.78
N GLU A 190 -10.85 8.89 -10.43
CA GLU A 190 -11.32 10.24 -10.17
C GLU A 190 -10.85 10.77 -8.81
N ASN A 191 -10.81 12.08 -8.71
CA ASN A 191 -10.60 12.85 -7.47
C ASN A 191 -9.24 12.69 -6.79
N TRP A 192 -8.25 12.18 -7.47
CA TRP A 192 -6.88 12.28 -7.00
C TRP A 192 -6.38 13.72 -7.10
N LYS A 193 -5.74 14.20 -6.05
CA LYS A 193 -5.12 15.52 -5.95
C LYS A 193 -3.64 15.40 -5.75
N ASP A 194 -2.88 16.29 -6.37
CA ASP A 194 -1.43 16.34 -6.18
C ASP A 194 -1.11 16.79 -4.74
N ILE A 195 -0.18 16.12 -4.11
CA ILE A 195 0.38 16.55 -2.84
C ILE A 195 1.35 17.71 -3.12
N PRO A 196 1.21 18.86 -2.46
CA PRO A 196 2.16 19.96 -2.62
C PRO A 196 3.59 19.53 -2.33
N GLY A 197 4.52 19.86 -3.22
CA GLY A 197 5.92 19.43 -3.10
C GLY A 197 6.17 17.94 -3.40
N GLY A 198 5.15 17.20 -3.82
CA GLY A 198 5.20 15.75 -4.01
C GLY A 198 5.81 15.28 -5.32
N GLN A 199 6.52 16.12 -6.06
CA GLN A 199 7.29 15.71 -7.25
C GLN A 199 8.51 14.91 -6.82
N GLN A 200 8.65 13.70 -7.35
CA GLN A 200 9.79 12.83 -7.03
C GLN A 200 10.04 11.86 -8.16
N LEU A 201 11.26 11.81 -8.66
CA LEU A 201 11.68 10.76 -9.58
C LEU A 201 12.11 9.54 -8.77
N ILE A 202 11.36 8.48 -8.84
CA ILE A 202 11.72 7.19 -8.24
C ILE A 202 12.36 6.34 -9.33
N CYS A 203 13.64 6.00 -9.12
CA CYS A 203 14.37 5.13 -10.01
C CYS A 203 13.78 3.71 -9.96
N TYR A 204 13.28 3.22 -11.07
CA TYR A 204 12.87 1.85 -11.16
C TYR A 204 13.92 1.00 -11.92
N ASN A 205 13.67 -0.29 -12.08
CA ASN A 205 14.63 -1.20 -12.68
C ASN A 205 14.91 -0.87 -14.15
N GLU A 206 16.14 -0.48 -14.45
CA GLU A 206 16.61 -0.28 -15.83
C GLU A 206 16.86 -1.59 -16.57
N ILE A 207 17.14 -2.66 -15.81
CA ILE A 207 17.37 -4.00 -16.36
C ILE A 207 16.62 -5.06 -15.54
N PRO A 208 16.20 -6.17 -16.14
CA PRO A 208 15.38 -7.19 -15.47
C PRO A 208 16.03 -7.80 -14.22
N THR A 209 17.36 -7.77 -14.14
CA THR A 209 18.12 -8.37 -13.04
C THR A 209 18.43 -7.43 -11.89
N LYS A 210 18.14 -6.12 -12.04
CA LYS A 210 18.43 -5.13 -11.01
C LYS A 210 17.15 -4.68 -10.34
N VAL A 211 17.07 -4.79 -9.03
CA VAL A 211 15.96 -4.35 -8.21
C VAL A 211 16.41 -3.19 -7.34
N ASN A 212 15.74 -2.04 -7.50
CA ASN A 212 15.94 -0.87 -6.66
C ASN A 212 14.83 -0.85 -5.60
N TRP A 213 15.21 -1.00 -4.35
CA TRP A 213 14.29 -0.91 -3.23
C TRP A 213 14.25 0.51 -2.69
N HIS A 214 13.05 1.00 -2.42
CA HIS A 214 12.78 2.33 -1.90
C HIS A 214 12.11 2.22 -0.55
N TYR A 215 12.49 3.09 0.36
CA TYR A 215 11.84 3.22 1.66
C TYR A 215 10.57 4.06 1.54
N PHE A 216 9.50 3.62 2.20
CA PHE A 216 8.23 4.32 2.29
C PHE A 216 7.74 4.36 3.74
N ARG A 217 7.23 5.51 4.15
CA ARG A 217 6.58 5.71 5.45
C ARG A 217 5.33 6.55 5.26
N LEU A 218 4.24 6.15 5.92
CA LEU A 218 2.98 6.88 5.94
C LEU A 218 2.41 6.89 7.35
N GLY A 219 2.16 8.07 7.92
CA GLY A 219 1.56 8.24 9.22
C GLY A 219 0.13 8.78 9.15
N PHE A 220 -0.71 8.32 10.10
CA PHE A 220 -2.10 8.76 10.26
C PHE A 220 -2.49 8.79 11.73
N ASP A 221 -3.03 9.90 12.20
CA ASP A 221 -3.55 10.03 13.57
C ASP A 221 -5.05 9.73 13.60
N ILE A 222 -5.41 8.60 14.23
CA ILE A 222 -6.79 8.15 14.38
C ILE A 222 -7.59 9.08 15.32
N ARG A 223 -6.93 9.76 16.28
CA ARG A 223 -7.61 10.69 17.22
C ARG A 223 -8.15 11.91 16.50
N THR A 224 -7.40 12.44 15.54
CA THR A 224 -7.75 13.64 14.78
C THR A 224 -8.32 13.31 13.39
N LEU A 225 -8.22 12.07 12.95
CA LEU A 225 -8.59 11.57 11.62
C LEU A 225 -7.85 12.33 10.50
N ARG A 226 -6.53 12.51 10.69
CA ARG A 226 -5.67 13.23 9.76
C ARG A 226 -4.39 12.46 9.46
N TYR A 227 -3.90 12.67 8.26
CA TYR A 227 -2.51 12.28 7.96
C TYR A 227 -1.54 13.03 8.88
N THR A 228 -0.36 12.45 9.07
CA THR A 228 0.76 13.16 9.70
C THR A 228 1.83 13.45 8.66
N GLU A 229 2.48 12.45 8.13
CA GLU A 229 3.62 12.56 7.24
C GLU A 229 3.63 11.46 6.19
N LEU A 230 4.18 11.77 5.01
CA LEU A 230 4.63 10.79 4.02
C LEU A 230 6.12 10.97 3.82
N GLN A 231 6.86 9.88 3.85
CA GLN A 231 8.27 9.85 3.43
C GLN A 231 8.47 8.80 2.36
N CYS A 232 9.22 9.18 1.32
CA CYS A 232 9.75 8.23 0.36
C CYS A 232 11.23 8.56 0.12
N ASN A 233 12.10 7.64 0.52
CA ASN A 233 13.55 7.86 0.54
C ASN A 233 13.89 9.16 1.31
N ASP A 234 14.49 10.13 0.63
CA ASP A 234 14.88 11.44 1.16
C ASP A 234 13.77 12.50 1.12
N LEU A 235 12.69 12.28 0.37
CA LEU A 235 11.55 13.18 0.33
C LEU A 235 10.66 12.97 1.55
N VAL A 236 10.45 14.03 2.32
CA VAL A 236 9.55 14.07 3.49
C VAL A 236 8.51 15.15 3.27
N LEU A 237 7.23 14.80 3.38
CA LEU A 237 6.08 15.68 3.15
C LEU A 237 5.21 15.73 4.41
N ASP A 238 4.95 16.92 4.93
CA ASP A 238 3.93 17.14 5.95
C ASP A 238 2.54 17.07 5.30
N LEU A 239 1.73 16.10 5.73
CA LEU A 239 0.38 15.88 5.23
C LEU A 239 -0.70 16.31 6.22
N SER A 240 -0.36 16.93 7.34
CA SER A 240 -1.28 17.25 8.44
C SER A 240 -2.44 18.17 8.04
N SER A 241 -2.26 18.96 6.98
CA SER A 241 -3.29 19.85 6.42
C SER A 241 -4.25 19.15 5.46
N LEU A 242 -3.93 17.92 5.01
CA LEU A 242 -4.72 17.22 4.00
C LEU A 242 -5.94 16.53 4.62
N GLY A 243 -7.05 16.58 3.88
CA GLY A 243 -8.26 15.86 4.21
C GLY A 243 -8.19 14.38 3.83
N THR A 244 -9.15 13.61 4.32
CA THR A 244 -9.35 12.21 3.94
C THR A 244 -10.82 11.90 3.70
N LEU A 245 -11.10 10.82 2.98
CA LEU A 245 -12.44 10.27 2.84
C LEU A 245 -12.99 9.90 4.21
N LYS A 246 -14.19 10.37 4.53
CA LYS A 246 -14.85 10.12 5.80
C LYS A 246 -16.31 9.72 5.60
N PHE A 247 -16.72 8.68 6.29
CA PHE A 247 -18.06 8.09 6.26
C PHE A 247 -18.55 7.79 7.66
N ASP A 248 -19.84 7.52 7.77
CA ASP A 248 -20.39 6.95 8.99
C ASP A 248 -19.85 5.54 9.22
N ALA A 249 -19.65 5.18 10.48
CA ALA A 249 -19.18 3.86 10.83
C ALA A 249 -20.20 2.78 10.42
N MET A 250 -19.69 1.68 9.90
CA MET A 250 -20.52 0.49 9.65
C MET A 250 -20.91 -0.15 10.98
N PRO A 251 -22.18 -0.54 11.16
CA PRO A 251 -22.59 -1.19 12.39
C PRO A 251 -21.81 -2.48 12.63
N ASN A 252 -21.55 -2.77 13.90
CA ASN A 252 -20.86 -3.98 14.38
C ASN A 252 -19.37 -4.14 13.97
N LEU A 253 -18.74 -3.11 13.42
CA LEU A 253 -17.31 -3.06 13.21
C LEU A 253 -16.71 -1.98 14.10
N GLN A 254 -15.73 -2.33 14.92
CA GLN A 254 -15.03 -1.38 15.79
C GLN A 254 -13.53 -1.61 15.71
N ASN A 255 -12.78 -0.52 15.85
CA ASN A 255 -11.33 -0.55 15.93
C ASN A 255 -10.64 -1.25 14.74
N LEU A 256 -11.26 -1.15 13.55
CA LEU A 256 -10.70 -1.71 12.32
C LEU A 256 -9.53 -0.88 11.83
N PHE A 257 -8.45 -1.54 11.44
CA PHE A 257 -7.33 -0.95 10.73
C PHE A 257 -6.84 -1.92 9.67
N ASN A 258 -7.18 -1.66 8.43
CA ASN A 258 -6.71 -2.46 7.30
C ASN A 258 -5.62 -1.70 6.55
N VAL A 259 -4.56 -2.41 6.15
CA VAL A 259 -3.53 -1.91 5.25
C VAL A 259 -3.76 -2.52 3.87
N ILE A 260 -3.88 -1.68 2.85
CA ILE A 260 -4.28 -2.09 1.51
C ILE A 260 -3.33 -1.48 0.47
N PRO A 261 -2.21 -2.15 0.14
CA PRO A 261 -1.39 -1.77 -1.00
C PRO A 261 -2.06 -2.15 -2.32
N PHE A 262 -1.80 -1.37 -3.36
CA PHE A 262 -2.29 -1.60 -4.70
C PHE A 262 -1.29 -1.17 -5.78
N VAL A 263 -1.46 -1.72 -6.97
CA VAL A 263 -0.74 -1.32 -8.19
C VAL A 263 -1.67 -1.39 -9.39
N ASP A 264 -1.51 -0.48 -10.34
CA ASP A 264 -2.27 -0.46 -11.59
C ASP A 264 -1.37 -0.20 -12.82
N SER A 265 -1.84 -0.66 -13.97
CA SER A 265 -1.14 -0.60 -15.25
C SER A 265 -1.63 0.56 -16.10
N ASP A 266 -0.72 1.23 -16.81
CA ASP A 266 -1.03 2.25 -17.80
C ASP A 266 -1.03 1.73 -19.25
N SER A 267 -0.67 0.48 -19.45
CA SER A 267 -0.59 -0.17 -20.77
C SER A 267 -1.26 -1.53 -20.77
N ASP A 268 -1.12 -2.26 -21.87
CA ASP A 268 -1.59 -3.65 -22.00
C ASP A 268 -0.67 -4.67 -21.34
N LYS A 269 0.39 -4.23 -20.67
CA LYS A 269 1.28 -5.08 -19.89
C LYS A 269 0.86 -5.14 -18.43
N ARG A 270 1.39 -6.13 -17.71
CA ARG A 270 1.21 -6.19 -16.26
C ARG A 270 2.05 -5.12 -15.55
N ALA A 271 1.51 -4.63 -14.46
CA ALA A 271 2.25 -3.87 -13.48
C ALA A 271 2.53 -4.75 -12.25
N PHE A 272 3.75 -4.69 -11.75
CA PHE A 272 4.19 -5.41 -10.56
C PHE A 272 4.56 -4.43 -9.46
N LEU A 273 4.17 -4.79 -8.23
CA LEU A 273 4.60 -4.11 -7.02
C LEU A 273 5.08 -5.17 -6.03
N TYR A 274 6.22 -4.92 -5.44
CA TYR A 274 6.80 -5.75 -4.39
C TYR A 274 6.91 -4.92 -3.12
N PHE A 275 6.45 -5.49 -2.02
CA PHE A 275 6.66 -4.96 -0.69
C PHE A 275 7.47 -5.95 0.15
N ASP A 276 8.41 -5.43 0.90
CA ASP A 276 9.18 -6.22 1.84
C ASP A 276 9.41 -5.46 3.13
N SER A 277 9.64 -6.21 4.19
CA SER A 277 9.97 -5.65 5.50
C SER A 277 8.93 -4.61 5.92
N ILE A 278 7.65 -5.00 5.95
CA ILE A 278 6.53 -4.13 6.30
C ILE A 278 6.39 -4.07 7.82
N LEU A 279 6.40 -2.86 8.37
CA LEU A 279 6.25 -2.60 9.79
C LEU A 279 5.10 -1.63 10.03
N LEU A 280 4.20 -1.98 10.93
CA LEU A 280 3.17 -1.07 11.45
C LEU A 280 3.42 -0.82 12.93
N SER A 281 3.45 0.46 13.31
CA SER A 281 3.66 0.89 14.70
C SER A 281 2.66 1.96 15.11
N GLY A 282 2.55 2.19 16.43
CA GLY A 282 1.67 3.21 17.00
C GLY A 282 2.20 3.80 18.32
N ASP A 283 1.59 4.91 18.76
CA ASP A 283 2.03 5.70 19.93
C ASP A 283 1.11 5.57 21.16
N TRP A 284 0.41 4.43 21.33
CA TRP A 284 -0.49 4.23 22.48
C TRP A 284 0.18 3.73 23.75
#